data_b8c7c7f273653b77d26a339e809da8f1
#
_entry.id   b8c7c7f273653b77d26a339e809da8f1
#
_cell.length_a   1.000
_cell.length_b   1.000
_cell.length_c   1.000
_cell.angle_alpha   90.00
_cell.angle_beta   90.00
_cell.angle_gamma   90.00
#
_symmetry.space_group_name_H-M   'P 1'
#
loop_
_entity.id
_entity.type
_entity.pdbx_description
1 polymer ?
#
loop_
_entity_poly.entity_id
_entity_poly.type
_entity_poly.pdbx_seq_one_letter_code
_entity_poly.pdbx_strand_id
1 'polypeptide(L)'
;MARDRARLGGAALGLAFALLALACATPPSDEELDAQLRAIAAEVKPRGELRVVSINAESRMDAWTKLAEDEVQGKEHGASQQARRLARAFEKANRLRVAVVTGGPYADLNEQTVRSALDLAMEKHQRMAGLTLVFVSPEAPTPELRATVNRAGSLLVHRTPPLPR
;
A
#
# COMPACT_ATOMS: atom_id res chain seq x y z
N MET A 1 -24.01 -14.98 -52.48
CA MET A 1 -22.90 -14.34 -51.76
C MET A 1 -23.50 -13.38 -50.73
N ALA A 2 -23.90 -13.87 -49.53
CA ALA A 2 -24.37 -13.04 -48.42
C ALA A 2 -24.50 -13.92 -47.16
N ARG A 3 -23.39 -14.28 -46.51
CA ARG A 3 -23.43 -15.04 -45.22
C ARG A 3 -22.15 -14.93 -44.40
N ASP A 4 -21.58 -13.74 -44.21
CA ASP A 4 -20.37 -13.63 -43.36
C ASP A 4 -20.27 -12.35 -42.50
N ARG A 5 -21.38 -11.63 -42.28
CA ARG A 5 -21.36 -10.39 -41.46
C ARG A 5 -21.87 -10.52 -40.02
N ALA A 6 -22.26 -11.71 -39.57
CA ALA A 6 -22.93 -11.89 -38.26
C ALA A 6 -22.03 -12.44 -37.13
N ARG A 7 -20.73 -12.68 -37.35
CA ARG A 7 -19.88 -13.29 -36.33
C ARG A 7 -18.90 -12.35 -35.62
N LEU A 8 -18.78 -11.10 -36.04
CA LEU A 8 -17.85 -10.13 -35.43
C LEU A 8 -18.44 -9.30 -34.29
N GLY A 9 -19.78 -9.34 -34.08
CA GLY A 9 -20.44 -8.55 -33.02
C GLY A 9 -20.39 -9.16 -31.62
N GLY A 10 -20.23 -10.48 -31.51
CA GLY A 10 -20.32 -11.16 -30.21
C GLY A 10 -19.04 -11.09 -29.36
N ALA A 11 -17.88 -11.06 -30.01
CA ALA A 11 -16.61 -11.05 -29.29
C ALA A 11 -16.28 -9.69 -28.65
N ALA A 12 -16.66 -8.59 -29.30
CA ALA A 12 -16.45 -7.24 -28.78
C ALA A 12 -17.30 -6.91 -27.56
N LEU A 13 -18.54 -7.42 -27.51
CA LEU A 13 -19.42 -7.24 -26.34
C LEU A 13 -18.93 -8.03 -25.12
N GLY A 14 -18.39 -9.23 -25.31
CA GLY A 14 -17.85 -10.06 -24.24
C GLY A 14 -16.63 -9.44 -23.58
N LEU A 15 -15.75 -8.80 -24.38
CA LEU A 15 -14.54 -8.14 -23.86
C LEU A 15 -14.89 -6.87 -23.06
N ALA A 16 -15.89 -6.10 -23.50
CA ALA A 16 -16.35 -4.91 -22.80
C ALA A 16 -16.99 -5.25 -21.44
N PHE A 17 -17.74 -6.34 -21.35
CA PHE A 17 -18.31 -6.81 -20.08
C PHE A 17 -17.25 -7.34 -19.11
N ALA A 18 -16.23 -8.02 -19.60
CA ALA A 18 -15.12 -8.49 -18.77
C ALA A 18 -14.27 -7.33 -18.21
N LEU A 19 -14.07 -6.26 -18.99
CA LEU A 19 -13.37 -5.06 -18.53
C LEU A 19 -14.18 -4.24 -17.51
N LEU A 20 -15.52 -4.21 -17.64
CA LEU A 20 -16.42 -3.58 -16.67
C LEU A 20 -16.49 -4.36 -15.34
N ALA A 21 -16.40 -5.67 -15.36
CA ALA A 21 -16.38 -6.50 -14.15
C ALA A 21 -15.10 -6.32 -13.34
N LEU A 22 -13.95 -6.05 -13.99
CA LEU A 22 -12.70 -5.73 -13.30
C LEU A 22 -12.70 -4.32 -12.67
N ALA A 23 -13.52 -3.40 -13.17
CA ALA A 23 -13.61 -2.03 -12.64
C ALA A 23 -14.48 -1.91 -11.37
N CYS A 24 -15.24 -2.96 -11.01
CA CYS A 24 -16.15 -2.97 -9.86
C CYS A 24 -15.68 -3.89 -8.71
N ALA A 25 -14.41 -4.24 -8.65
CA ALA A 25 -13.88 -4.97 -7.49
C ALA A 25 -14.02 -4.05 -6.26
N THR A 26 -14.92 -4.41 -5.35
CA THR A 26 -15.05 -3.72 -4.06
C THR A 26 -13.72 -3.88 -3.32
N PRO A 27 -13.15 -2.80 -2.78
CA PRO A 27 -11.93 -2.92 -1.99
C PRO A 27 -12.17 -3.86 -0.80
N PRO A 28 -11.14 -4.59 -0.37
CA PRO A 28 -11.27 -5.48 0.78
C PRO A 28 -11.69 -4.68 2.02
N SER A 29 -12.51 -5.27 2.87
CA SER A 29 -12.82 -4.69 4.18
C SER A 29 -11.56 -4.58 5.03
N ASP A 30 -11.60 -3.77 6.08
CA ASP A 30 -10.48 -3.61 7.02
C ASP A 30 -10.04 -4.96 7.61
N GLU A 31 -10.99 -5.84 7.93
CA GLU A 31 -10.71 -7.17 8.46
C GLU A 31 -10.04 -8.09 7.43
N GLU A 32 -10.51 -8.05 6.18
CA GLU A 32 -9.92 -8.82 5.08
C GLU A 32 -8.51 -8.33 4.75
N LEU A 33 -8.30 -7.02 4.73
CA LEU A 33 -6.99 -6.43 4.51
C LEU A 33 -6.01 -6.80 5.63
N ASP A 34 -6.42 -6.68 6.89
CA ASP A 34 -5.61 -7.10 8.04
C ASP A 34 -5.28 -8.60 7.99
N ALA A 35 -6.24 -9.45 7.60
CA ALA A 35 -6.02 -10.88 7.44
C ALA A 35 -5.01 -11.18 6.32
N GLN A 36 -5.11 -10.52 5.18
CA GLN A 36 -4.16 -10.63 4.07
C GLN A 36 -2.75 -10.20 4.49
N LEU A 37 -2.63 -9.06 5.16
CA LEU A 37 -1.34 -8.58 5.65
C LEU A 37 -0.71 -9.53 6.68
N ARG A 38 -1.51 -10.12 7.57
CA ARG A 38 -1.03 -11.15 8.53
C ARG A 38 -0.59 -12.42 7.83
N ALA A 39 -1.29 -12.87 6.77
CA ALA A 39 -0.88 -14.02 5.98
C ALA A 39 0.48 -13.79 5.29
N ILE A 40 0.65 -12.62 4.65
CA ILE A 40 1.93 -12.23 4.06
C ILE A 40 3.03 -12.12 5.12
N ALA A 41 2.69 -11.58 6.29
CA ALA A 41 3.59 -11.51 7.42
C ALA A 41 4.11 -12.89 7.86
N ALA A 42 3.23 -13.89 7.92
CA ALA A 42 3.57 -15.25 8.25
C ALA A 42 4.50 -15.90 7.21
N GLU A 43 4.33 -15.58 5.92
CA GLU A 43 5.18 -16.08 4.84
C GLU A 43 6.60 -15.47 4.87
N VAL A 44 6.69 -14.18 5.14
CA VAL A 44 7.98 -13.48 5.16
C VAL A 44 8.85 -13.95 6.34
N LYS A 45 8.24 -14.48 7.40
CA LYS A 45 8.92 -14.97 8.61
C LYS A 45 10.08 -14.08 9.04
N PRO A 46 9.86 -12.79 9.27
CA PRO A 46 10.95 -11.93 9.72
C PRO A 46 11.45 -12.43 11.07
N ARG A 47 12.76 -12.29 11.29
CA ARG A 47 13.34 -12.60 12.59
C ARG A 47 12.77 -11.62 13.63
N GLY A 48 11.94 -12.09 14.54
CA GLY A 48 11.40 -11.30 15.63
C GLY A 48 9.90 -11.03 15.56
N GLU A 49 9.43 -10.16 16.44
CA GLU A 49 8.02 -9.73 16.52
C GLU A 49 7.64 -8.88 15.28
N LEU A 50 6.43 -9.08 14.79
CA LEU A 50 5.88 -8.43 13.61
C LEU A 50 4.79 -7.44 14.02
N ARG A 51 4.75 -6.30 13.32
CA ARG A 51 3.66 -5.33 13.42
C ARG A 51 2.95 -5.21 12.09
N VAL A 52 1.65 -5.36 12.11
CA VAL A 52 0.78 -5.14 10.95
C VAL A 52 0.10 -3.80 11.10
N VAL A 53 0.15 -2.99 10.06
CA VAL A 53 -0.53 -1.69 9.98
C VAL A 53 -1.14 -1.55 8.59
N SER A 54 -2.46 -1.65 8.51
CA SER A 54 -3.21 -1.46 7.26
C SER A 54 -3.30 0.01 6.86
N ILE A 55 -3.26 0.26 5.54
CA ILE A 55 -3.53 1.56 4.93
C ILE A 55 -4.86 1.44 4.21
N ASN A 56 -5.90 2.03 4.81
CA ASN A 56 -7.27 1.82 4.38
C ASN A 56 -7.85 3.01 3.63
N ALA A 57 -8.63 2.72 2.61
CA ALA A 57 -9.55 3.65 1.98
C ALA A 57 -10.79 2.87 1.51
N GLU A 58 -11.97 3.41 1.78
CA GLU A 58 -13.25 2.75 1.48
C GLU A 58 -13.53 2.68 -0.02
N SER A 59 -12.92 3.57 -0.79
CA SER A 59 -13.07 3.63 -2.25
C SER A 59 -11.86 4.32 -2.87
N ARG A 60 -11.77 4.26 -4.21
CA ARG A 60 -10.75 5.00 -4.95
C ARG A 60 -10.90 6.53 -4.77
N MET A 61 -12.13 7.03 -4.65
CA MET A 61 -12.41 8.44 -4.37
C MET A 61 -11.94 8.84 -2.96
N ASP A 62 -12.18 7.98 -1.96
CA ASP A 62 -11.70 8.18 -0.60
C ASP A 62 -10.15 8.17 -0.54
N ALA A 63 -9.51 7.27 -1.28
CA ALA A 63 -8.05 7.25 -1.42
C ALA A 63 -7.52 8.56 -2.02
N TRP A 64 -8.16 9.08 -3.06
CA TRP A 64 -7.80 10.37 -3.67
C TRP A 64 -8.00 11.54 -2.71
N THR A 65 -9.09 11.53 -1.96
CA THR A 65 -9.35 12.55 -0.93
C THR A 65 -8.27 12.54 0.15
N LYS A 66 -7.91 11.36 0.64
CA LYS A 66 -6.83 11.19 1.63
C LYS A 66 -5.47 11.63 1.10
N LEU A 67 -5.16 11.36 -0.18
CA LEU A 67 -3.95 11.85 -0.83
C LEU A 67 -3.92 13.38 -0.91
N ALA A 68 -5.03 14.00 -1.32
CA ALA A 68 -5.13 15.45 -1.39
C ALA A 68 -5.05 16.11 -0.01
N GLU A 69 -5.69 15.51 1.01
CA GLU A 69 -5.59 15.97 2.40
C GLU A 69 -4.16 15.85 2.93
N ASP A 70 -3.44 14.77 2.63
CA ASP A 70 -2.04 14.58 3.01
C ASP A 70 -1.14 15.65 2.35
N GLU A 71 -1.38 15.99 1.10
CA GLU A 71 -0.61 17.01 0.41
C GLU A 71 -0.86 18.42 0.98
N VAL A 72 -2.11 18.75 1.29
CA VAL A 72 -2.49 20.05 1.87
C VAL A 72 -2.07 20.13 3.33
N GLN A 73 -2.39 19.13 4.15
CA GLN A 73 -2.04 19.10 5.57
C GLN A 73 -0.53 18.96 5.78
N GLY A 74 0.16 18.25 4.90
CA GLY A 74 1.63 18.13 4.94
C GLY A 74 2.33 19.48 4.81
N LYS A 75 1.73 20.46 4.11
CA LYS A 75 2.25 21.83 3.98
C LYS A 75 1.89 22.74 5.15
N GLU A 76 0.74 22.50 5.79
CA GLU A 76 0.18 23.44 6.81
C GLU A 76 0.20 22.88 8.23
N HIS A 77 -0.03 21.59 8.44
CA HIS A 77 -0.27 20.99 9.77
C HIS A 77 0.49 19.67 10.02
N GLY A 78 1.37 19.27 9.12
CA GLY A 78 2.08 17.99 9.19
C GLY A 78 1.23 16.83 8.63
N ALA A 79 1.78 15.63 8.60
CA ALA A 79 1.23 14.46 7.95
C ALA A 79 -0.13 14.00 8.49
N SER A 80 -0.86 13.24 7.68
CA SER A 80 -2.16 12.65 8.01
C SER A 80 -2.14 11.80 9.29
N GLN A 81 -3.32 11.54 9.83
CA GLN A 81 -3.46 10.66 10.98
C GLN A 81 -2.94 9.24 10.69
N GLN A 82 -3.13 8.75 9.47
CA GLN A 82 -2.64 7.44 9.02
C GLN A 82 -1.10 7.40 8.99
N ALA A 83 -0.47 8.42 8.39
CA ALA A 83 0.99 8.54 8.38
C ALA A 83 1.58 8.68 9.78
N ARG A 84 0.95 9.45 10.67
CA ARG A 84 1.39 9.57 12.08
C ARG A 84 1.27 8.25 12.86
N ARG A 85 0.20 7.46 12.60
CA ARG A 85 0.03 6.12 13.20
C ARG A 85 1.14 5.19 12.72
N LEU A 86 1.42 5.21 11.43
CA LEU A 86 2.46 4.39 10.82
C LEU A 86 3.87 4.82 11.28
N ALA A 87 4.14 6.13 11.39
CA ALA A 87 5.40 6.66 11.91
C ALA A 87 5.69 6.15 13.33
N ARG A 88 4.69 6.16 14.22
CA ARG A 88 4.83 5.59 15.57
C ARG A 88 5.12 4.10 15.55
N ALA A 89 4.54 3.37 14.60
CA ALA A 89 4.86 1.95 14.42
C ALA A 89 6.30 1.75 13.94
N PHE A 90 6.78 2.58 13.02
CA PHE A 90 8.16 2.57 12.54
C PHE A 90 9.16 2.91 13.65
N GLU A 91 8.94 3.97 14.43
CA GLU A 91 9.77 4.35 15.58
C GLU A 91 9.91 3.19 16.57
N LYS A 92 8.77 2.55 16.92
CA LYS A 92 8.78 1.40 17.83
C LYS A 92 9.49 0.19 17.24
N ALA A 93 9.24 -0.09 15.94
CA ALA A 93 9.87 -1.20 15.24
C ALA A 93 11.39 -0.99 15.10
N ASN A 94 11.83 0.22 14.79
CA ASN A 94 13.25 0.56 14.71
C ASN A 94 13.97 0.29 16.03
N ARG A 95 13.37 0.71 17.15
CA ARG A 95 13.92 0.49 18.49
C ARG A 95 13.99 -0.98 18.87
N LEU A 96 12.98 -1.77 18.51
CA LEU A 96 12.87 -3.19 18.82
C LEU A 96 13.55 -4.09 17.79
N ARG A 97 14.02 -3.53 16.65
CA ARG A 97 14.56 -4.25 15.49
C ARG A 97 13.60 -5.29 14.95
N VAL A 98 12.34 -4.90 14.78
CA VAL A 98 11.28 -5.76 14.26
C VAL A 98 10.80 -5.27 12.90
N ALA A 99 10.04 -6.12 12.20
CA ALA A 99 9.47 -5.74 10.91
C ALA A 99 8.09 -5.08 11.08
N VAL A 100 7.78 -4.16 10.16
CA VAL A 100 6.43 -3.61 9.97
C VAL A 100 5.93 -4.07 8.61
N VAL A 101 4.78 -4.74 8.60
CA VAL A 101 4.04 -5.08 7.39
C VAL A 101 2.96 -4.04 7.20
N THR A 102 2.98 -3.36 6.08
CA THR A 102 2.01 -2.31 5.78
C THR A 102 1.65 -2.30 4.30
N GLY A 103 0.45 -1.88 4.00
CA GLY A 103 -0.07 -1.76 2.66
C GLY A 103 -1.58 -1.67 2.63
N GLY A 104 -2.12 -1.62 1.42
CA GLY A 104 -3.55 -1.49 1.16
C GLY A 104 -3.85 -1.69 -0.33
N PRO A 105 -5.12 -1.52 -0.74
CA PRO A 105 -5.55 -1.78 -2.12
C PRO A 105 -5.09 -0.71 -3.12
N TYR A 106 -4.68 0.47 -2.66
CA TYR A 106 -4.34 1.61 -3.53
C TYR A 106 -2.86 1.94 -3.45
N ALA A 107 -2.14 1.69 -4.54
CA ALA A 107 -0.67 1.81 -4.60
C ALA A 107 -0.19 3.23 -4.26
N ASP A 108 -0.80 4.26 -4.84
CA ASP A 108 -0.43 5.66 -4.64
C ASP A 108 -0.59 6.08 -3.17
N LEU A 109 -1.74 5.72 -2.55
CA LEU A 109 -2.00 6.00 -1.14
C LEU A 109 -1.01 5.28 -0.22
N ASN A 110 -0.74 4.00 -0.52
CA ASN A 110 0.23 3.21 0.24
C ASN A 110 1.59 3.87 0.24
N GLU A 111 2.05 4.26 -0.94
CA GLU A 111 3.37 4.83 -1.12
C GLU A 111 3.50 6.18 -0.43
N GLN A 112 2.54 7.09 -0.64
CA GLN A 112 2.56 8.41 -0.02
C GLN A 112 2.49 8.31 1.50
N THR A 113 1.61 7.47 2.03
CA THR A 113 1.49 7.26 3.49
C THR A 113 2.79 6.72 4.09
N VAL A 114 3.44 5.77 3.43
CA VAL A 114 4.71 5.20 3.89
C VAL A 114 5.83 6.23 3.84
N ARG A 115 5.92 7.02 2.76
CA ARG A 115 6.94 8.09 2.63
C ARG A 115 6.76 9.14 3.72
N SER A 116 5.55 9.67 3.90
CA SER A 116 5.23 10.65 4.95
C SER A 116 5.53 10.10 6.34
N ALA A 117 5.23 8.81 6.59
CA ALA A 117 5.52 8.17 7.86
C ALA A 117 7.03 8.00 8.13
N LEU A 118 7.82 7.68 7.10
CA LEU A 118 9.27 7.60 7.21
C LEU A 118 9.89 8.96 7.47
N ASP A 119 9.46 9.99 6.74
CA ASP A 119 9.96 11.37 6.94
C ASP A 119 9.66 11.86 8.36
N LEU A 120 8.44 11.65 8.87
CA LEU A 120 8.10 11.96 10.26
C LEU A 120 8.94 11.21 11.30
N ALA A 121 9.19 9.92 11.07
CA ALA A 121 9.99 9.12 11.97
C ALA A 121 11.46 9.58 11.96
N MET A 122 11.98 10.01 10.79
CA MET A 122 13.33 10.53 10.63
C MET A 122 13.52 11.93 11.23
N GLU A 123 12.47 12.73 11.41
CA GLU A 123 12.56 13.99 12.16
C GLU A 123 13.03 13.78 13.61
N LYS A 124 12.67 12.63 14.21
CA LYS A 124 13.05 12.26 15.57
C LYS A 124 14.28 11.37 15.64
N HIS A 125 14.50 10.60 14.60
CA HIS A 125 15.56 9.60 14.52
C HIS A 125 16.34 9.79 13.22
N GLN A 126 17.62 10.10 13.29
CA GLN A 126 18.47 10.31 12.11
C GLN A 126 18.51 9.09 11.18
N ARG A 127 18.28 7.89 11.70
CA ARG A 127 18.28 6.63 10.95
C ARG A 127 17.28 5.63 11.52
N MET A 128 16.70 4.83 10.62
CA MET A 128 15.76 3.76 10.92
C MET A 128 16.37 2.38 10.60
N ALA A 129 17.66 2.20 10.90
CA ALA A 129 18.44 1.00 10.53
C ALA A 129 17.94 -0.31 11.19
N GLY A 130 17.16 -0.22 12.26
CA GLY A 130 16.51 -1.37 12.89
C GLY A 130 15.16 -1.76 12.28
N LEU A 131 14.62 -0.94 11.35
CA LEU A 131 13.33 -1.16 10.73
C LEU A 131 13.49 -2.05 9.48
N THR A 132 12.72 -3.14 9.44
CA THR A 132 12.42 -3.87 8.20
C THR A 132 11.01 -3.53 7.77
N LEU A 133 10.88 -2.88 6.61
CA LEU A 133 9.60 -2.52 6.02
C LEU A 133 9.17 -3.57 5.00
N VAL A 134 8.08 -4.29 5.28
CA VAL A 134 7.40 -5.16 4.33
C VAL A 134 6.26 -4.36 3.71
N PHE A 135 6.51 -3.87 2.51
CA PHE A 135 5.56 -3.05 1.76
C PHE A 135 4.69 -3.94 0.87
N VAL A 136 3.40 -3.98 1.17
CA VAL A 136 2.41 -4.77 0.43
C VAL A 136 1.62 -3.84 -0.47
N SER A 137 1.83 -3.96 -1.78
CA SER A 137 1.18 -3.11 -2.77
C SER A 137 0.98 -3.87 -4.07
N PRO A 138 -0.12 -3.62 -4.81
CA PRO A 138 -0.32 -4.21 -6.14
C PRO A 138 0.77 -3.80 -7.13
N GLU A 139 1.40 -2.66 -6.94
CA GLU A 139 2.46 -2.15 -7.77
C GLU A 139 3.81 -2.16 -7.05
N ALA A 140 4.88 -2.27 -7.83
CA ALA A 140 6.24 -2.20 -7.30
C ALA A 140 6.52 -0.80 -6.72
N PRO A 141 7.28 -0.70 -5.62
CA PRO A 141 7.65 0.59 -5.06
C PRO A 141 8.42 1.45 -6.06
N THR A 142 8.06 2.73 -6.14
CA THR A 142 8.70 3.69 -7.04
C THR A 142 10.17 3.93 -6.67
N PRO A 143 10.97 4.52 -7.57
CA PRO A 143 12.32 4.97 -7.25
C PRO A 143 12.36 5.93 -6.05
N GLU A 144 11.36 6.78 -5.89
CA GLU A 144 11.22 7.77 -4.82
C GLU A 144 11.04 7.11 -3.45
N LEU A 145 10.14 6.11 -3.36
CA LEU A 145 9.97 5.35 -2.13
C LEU A 145 11.26 4.60 -1.77
N ARG A 146 11.88 3.95 -2.76
CA ARG A 146 13.18 3.26 -2.54
C ARG A 146 14.25 4.22 -2.04
N ALA A 147 14.35 5.42 -2.62
CA ALA A 147 15.28 6.44 -2.19
C ALA A 147 15.01 6.89 -0.74
N THR A 148 13.74 7.08 -0.37
CA THR A 148 13.34 7.45 1.00
C THR A 148 13.71 6.34 2.01
N VAL A 149 13.42 5.07 1.69
CA VAL A 149 13.78 3.93 2.55
C VAL A 149 15.29 3.79 2.69
N ASN A 150 16.04 3.97 1.61
CA ASN A 150 17.50 3.93 1.63
C ASN A 150 18.08 5.08 2.46
N ARG A 151 17.52 6.31 2.34
CA ARG A 151 17.91 7.46 3.17
C ARG A 151 17.66 7.19 4.65
N ALA A 152 16.56 6.53 4.99
CA ALA A 152 16.24 6.09 6.33
C ALA A 152 17.20 4.99 6.84
N GLY A 153 17.91 4.31 5.94
CA GLY A 153 18.76 3.17 6.27
C GLY A 153 17.99 1.90 6.61
N SER A 154 16.71 1.83 6.22
CA SER A 154 15.81 0.70 6.47
C SER A 154 15.91 -0.36 5.38
N LEU A 155 15.51 -1.60 5.69
CA LEU A 155 15.37 -2.66 4.71
C LEU A 155 13.95 -2.63 4.13
N LEU A 156 13.84 -2.63 2.79
CA LEU A 156 12.57 -2.71 2.06
C LEU A 156 12.37 -4.10 1.46
N VAL A 157 11.26 -4.73 1.79
CA VAL A 157 10.78 -5.97 1.18
C VAL A 157 9.43 -5.68 0.53
N HIS A 158 9.31 -5.83 -0.77
CA HIS A 158 8.04 -5.69 -1.48
C HIS A 158 7.32 -7.03 -1.60
N ARG A 159 6.00 -7.01 -1.42
CA ARG A 159 5.10 -8.13 -1.68
C ARG A 159 3.86 -7.65 -2.41
N THR A 160 3.44 -8.40 -3.42
CA THR A 160 2.16 -8.17 -4.09
C THR A 160 1.07 -8.90 -3.30
N PRO A 161 -0.07 -8.24 -2.99
CA PRO A 161 -1.18 -8.92 -2.36
C PRO A 161 -1.70 -10.04 -3.27
N PRO A 162 -2.23 -11.14 -2.70
CA PRO A 162 -2.89 -12.15 -3.51
C PRO A 162 -4.05 -11.50 -4.27
N LEU A 163 -4.17 -11.81 -5.57
CA LEU A 163 -5.30 -11.33 -6.37
C LEU A 163 -6.61 -11.78 -5.72
N PRO A 164 -7.63 -10.91 -5.63
CA PRO A 164 -8.95 -11.32 -5.19
C PRO A 164 -9.44 -12.45 -6.10
N ARG A 165 -9.89 -13.55 -5.51
CA ARG A 165 -10.45 -14.69 -6.23
C ARG A 165 -11.88 -14.42 -6.63
#